data_6526322245f935a3cd293cccec094f74
#
_entry.id   6526322245f935a3cd293cccec094f74
#
_cell.length_a   1.000
_cell.length_b   1.000
_cell.length_c   1.000
_cell.angle_alpha   90.00
_cell.angle_beta   90.00
_cell.angle_gamma   90.00
#
_symmetry.space_group_name_H-M   'P 1'
#
loop_
_entity.id
_entity.type
_entity.pdbx_description
1 polymer ?
#
loop_
_entity_poly.entity_id
_entity_poly.type
_entity_poly.pdbx_seq_one_letter_code
_entity_poly.pdbx_strand_id
1 'polypeptide(L)'
;HDRIKSLRDALSEGLYEKDEAVRLALLTAIAGESIFFLGAPGCAKSMIARRVVQAFKADGNKGLKYFETLLNQFSTPEEVFGNMSLKALNGELEDENGEKEEKYLRLTKNMLPEADIAFLDEIWKASPAILNTLLTIINERKFHNGGKVEDVPLKALFAASNELPAKDRGLEALYDRFILRLCVGYIQNE
;
A
#
# COMPACT_ATOMS: atom_id res chain seq x y z
N HIS A 1 -12.36 -24.78 2.40
CA HIS A 1 -12.21 -24.63 0.94
C HIS A 1 -13.43 -23.92 0.36
N ASP A 2 -14.65 -24.33 0.69
CA ASP A 2 -15.89 -23.78 0.11
C ASP A 2 -16.14 -22.31 0.52
N ARG A 3 -15.79 -21.93 1.76
CA ARG A 3 -15.89 -20.54 2.22
C ARG A 3 -15.03 -19.57 1.40
N ILE A 4 -13.81 -19.99 1.02
CA ILE A 4 -12.91 -19.17 0.21
C ILE A 4 -13.44 -19.03 -1.21
N LYS A 5 -14.03 -20.10 -1.78
CA LYS A 5 -14.67 -20.05 -3.09
C LYS A 5 -15.86 -19.09 -3.08
N SER A 6 -16.78 -19.25 -2.12
CA SER A 6 -17.95 -18.36 -1.97
C SER A 6 -17.53 -16.90 -1.78
N LEU A 7 -16.48 -16.64 -1.02
CA LEU A 7 -15.94 -15.29 -0.83
C LEU A 7 -15.40 -14.73 -2.13
N ARG A 8 -14.59 -15.50 -2.87
CA ARG A 8 -14.08 -15.10 -4.19
C ARG A 8 -15.23 -14.74 -5.14
N ASP A 9 -16.24 -15.60 -5.22
CA ASP A 9 -17.38 -15.41 -6.13
C ASP A 9 -18.15 -14.14 -5.77
N ALA A 10 -18.38 -13.89 -4.48
CA ALA A 10 -18.99 -12.65 -4.01
C ALA A 10 -18.14 -11.39 -4.31
N LEU A 11 -16.80 -11.49 -4.21
CA LEU A 11 -15.90 -10.39 -4.54
C LEU A 11 -15.80 -10.13 -6.04
N SER A 12 -16.04 -11.15 -6.88
CA SER A 12 -16.04 -11.06 -8.35
C SER A 12 -17.36 -10.52 -8.91
N GLU A 13 -18.43 -10.49 -8.12
CA GLU A 13 -19.75 -10.07 -8.58
C GLU A 13 -19.72 -8.67 -9.23
N GLY A 14 -20.10 -8.57 -10.52
CA GLY A 14 -20.04 -7.33 -11.30
C GLY A 14 -18.63 -6.88 -11.73
N LEU A 15 -17.61 -7.73 -11.56
CA LEU A 15 -16.26 -7.54 -12.10
C LEU A 15 -16.06 -8.52 -13.27
N TYR A 16 -16.51 -8.14 -14.44
CA TYR A 16 -16.42 -8.99 -15.63
C TYR A 16 -14.96 -9.23 -16.03
N GLU A 17 -14.61 -10.50 -16.29
CA GLU A 17 -13.27 -10.94 -16.70
C GLU A 17 -12.13 -10.56 -15.71
N LYS A 18 -12.44 -10.45 -14.41
CA LYS A 18 -11.46 -10.08 -13.37
C LYS A 18 -11.28 -11.15 -12.28
N ASP A 19 -11.85 -12.36 -12.47
CA ASP A 19 -11.82 -13.44 -11.46
C ASP A 19 -10.40 -13.80 -11.03
N GLU A 20 -9.46 -13.86 -11.98
CA GLU A 20 -8.08 -14.15 -11.66
C GLU A 20 -7.43 -13.04 -10.86
N ALA A 21 -7.70 -11.78 -11.18
CA ALA A 21 -7.18 -10.64 -10.46
C ALA A 21 -7.73 -10.60 -9.03
N VAL A 22 -9.02 -10.86 -8.84
CA VAL A 22 -9.65 -10.99 -7.51
C VAL A 22 -9.04 -12.15 -6.72
N ARG A 23 -8.87 -13.32 -7.37
CA ARG A 23 -8.27 -14.50 -6.75
C ARG A 23 -6.85 -14.25 -6.27
N LEU A 24 -6.01 -13.65 -7.11
CA LEU A 24 -4.62 -13.34 -6.76
C LEU A 24 -4.53 -12.23 -5.70
N ALA A 25 -5.36 -11.20 -5.77
CA ALA A 25 -5.44 -10.17 -4.75
C ALA A 25 -5.85 -10.73 -3.38
N LEU A 26 -6.86 -11.61 -3.36
CA LEU A 26 -7.27 -12.29 -2.12
C LEU A 26 -6.16 -13.19 -1.57
N LEU A 27 -5.49 -13.95 -2.43
CA LEU A 27 -4.35 -14.79 -2.04
C LEU A 27 -3.21 -13.95 -1.47
N THR A 28 -2.88 -12.83 -2.10
CA THR A 28 -1.87 -11.87 -1.63
C THR A 28 -2.18 -11.37 -0.22
N ALA A 29 -3.43 -10.96 0.02
CA ALA A 29 -3.86 -10.47 1.32
C ALA A 29 -3.82 -11.55 2.41
N ILE A 30 -4.16 -12.80 2.09
CA ILE A 30 -4.08 -13.95 3.01
C ILE A 30 -2.61 -14.32 3.31
N ALA A 31 -1.75 -14.24 2.30
CA ALA A 31 -0.34 -14.59 2.43
C ALA A 31 0.51 -13.50 3.13
N GLY A 32 -0.01 -12.29 3.29
CA GLY A 32 0.75 -11.17 3.86
C GLY A 32 1.77 -10.57 2.89
N GLU A 33 1.52 -10.69 1.58
CA GLU A 33 2.46 -10.37 0.51
C GLU A 33 2.05 -9.12 -0.28
N SER A 34 2.81 -8.81 -1.34
CA SER A 34 2.58 -7.68 -2.22
C SER A 34 2.31 -8.12 -3.65
N ILE A 35 1.35 -7.47 -4.31
CA ILE A 35 1.01 -7.70 -5.72
C ILE A 35 1.13 -6.43 -6.54
N PHE A 36 1.59 -6.57 -7.77
CA PHE A 36 1.65 -5.50 -8.76
C PHE A 36 0.68 -5.78 -9.91
N PHE A 37 -0.19 -4.82 -10.18
CA PHE A 37 -1.10 -4.83 -11.31
C PHE A 37 -0.59 -3.93 -12.43
N LEU A 38 -0.27 -4.54 -13.56
CA LEU A 38 0.03 -3.81 -14.79
C LEU A 38 -1.24 -3.71 -15.64
N GLY A 39 -1.64 -2.51 -16.02
CA GLY A 39 -2.80 -2.36 -16.89
C GLY A 39 -3.20 -0.92 -17.09
N ALA A 40 -3.91 -0.67 -18.20
CA ALA A 40 -4.38 0.65 -18.56
C ALA A 40 -5.34 1.25 -17.51
N PRO A 41 -5.54 2.58 -17.50
CA PRO A 41 -6.57 3.20 -16.68
C PRO A 41 -7.95 2.61 -16.96
N GLY A 42 -8.79 2.50 -15.93
CA GLY A 42 -10.15 1.96 -16.07
C GLY A 42 -10.28 0.43 -16.05
N CYS A 43 -9.20 -0.33 -15.90
CA CYS A 43 -9.22 -1.80 -15.78
C CYS A 43 -9.62 -2.34 -14.40
N ALA A 44 -10.29 -1.54 -13.56
CA ALA A 44 -10.82 -1.90 -12.25
C ALA A 44 -9.76 -2.28 -11.17
N LYS A 45 -8.49 -1.93 -11.33
CA LYS A 45 -7.40 -2.27 -10.39
C LYS A 45 -7.71 -1.82 -8.95
N SER A 46 -8.05 -0.55 -8.74
CA SER A 46 -8.42 0.00 -7.42
C SER A 46 -9.72 -0.61 -6.86
N MET A 47 -10.69 -0.92 -7.73
CA MET A 47 -11.93 -1.57 -7.32
C MET A 47 -11.67 -2.97 -6.76
N ILE A 48 -10.78 -3.75 -7.38
CA ILE A 48 -10.37 -5.07 -6.90
C ILE A 48 -9.77 -4.95 -5.50
N ALA A 49 -8.83 -4.02 -5.29
CA ALA A 49 -8.21 -3.79 -3.99
C ALA A 49 -9.25 -3.44 -2.91
N ARG A 50 -10.14 -2.48 -3.18
CA ARG A 50 -11.20 -2.06 -2.24
C ARG A 50 -12.14 -3.20 -1.88
N ARG A 51 -12.52 -4.06 -2.83
CA ARG A 51 -13.38 -5.23 -2.56
C ARG A 51 -12.67 -6.25 -1.67
N VAL A 52 -11.40 -6.53 -1.93
CA VAL A 52 -10.63 -7.46 -1.10
C VAL A 52 -10.53 -6.95 0.33
N VAL A 53 -10.31 -5.65 0.54
CA VAL A 53 -10.30 -5.04 1.89
C VAL A 53 -11.61 -5.29 2.64
N GLN A 54 -12.76 -5.17 1.97
CA GLN A 54 -14.07 -5.38 2.58
C GLN A 54 -14.29 -6.83 3.06
N ALA A 55 -13.53 -7.79 2.49
CA ALA A 55 -13.59 -9.19 2.90
C ALA A 55 -12.92 -9.46 4.24
N PHE A 56 -12.08 -8.56 4.72
CA PHE A 56 -11.32 -8.75 5.95
C PHE A 56 -11.89 -7.89 7.07
N LYS A 57 -11.86 -8.46 8.28
CA LYS A 57 -12.15 -7.75 9.53
C LYS A 57 -10.91 -7.79 10.41
N ALA A 58 -10.63 -6.70 11.09
CA ALA A 58 -9.61 -6.69 12.13
C ALA A 58 -10.13 -7.40 13.39
N ASP A 59 -9.22 -7.78 14.27
CA ASP A 59 -9.56 -8.34 15.57
C ASP A 59 -10.45 -7.37 16.36
N GLY A 60 -11.45 -7.90 17.06
CA GLY A 60 -12.41 -7.11 17.81
C GLY A 60 -13.49 -6.42 16.99
N ASN A 61 -13.78 -6.90 15.79
CA ASN A 61 -14.86 -6.41 14.91
C ASN A 61 -14.66 -4.95 14.38
N LYS A 62 -13.45 -4.40 14.51
CA LYS A 62 -13.05 -3.14 13.84
C LYS A 62 -12.69 -3.45 12.39
N GLY A 63 -13.06 -2.56 11.46
CA GLY A 63 -12.60 -2.65 10.07
C GLY A 63 -11.08 -2.53 9.98
N LEU A 64 -10.49 -3.11 8.93
CA LEU A 64 -9.07 -2.89 8.62
C LEU A 64 -8.82 -1.41 8.27
N LYS A 65 -7.66 -0.90 8.66
CA LYS A 65 -7.18 0.40 8.21
C LYS A 65 -6.72 0.25 6.76
N TYR A 66 -7.36 0.97 5.88
CA TYR A 66 -7.05 0.99 4.45
C TYR A 66 -6.47 2.34 4.04
N PHE A 67 -5.37 2.32 3.33
CA PHE A 67 -4.75 3.49 2.73
C PHE A 67 -4.75 3.36 1.21
N GLU A 68 -5.15 4.41 0.51
CA GLU A 68 -5.16 4.44 -0.95
C GLU A 68 -4.70 5.81 -1.45
N THR A 69 -3.81 5.81 -2.44
CA THR A 69 -3.38 7.04 -3.10
C THR A 69 -2.99 6.80 -4.56
N LEU A 70 -3.17 7.82 -5.38
CA LEU A 70 -2.65 7.90 -6.74
C LEU A 70 -1.35 8.71 -6.72
N LEU A 71 -0.26 8.07 -7.06
CA LEU A 71 1.06 8.69 -7.08
C LEU A 71 1.34 9.37 -8.42
N ASN A 72 2.10 10.44 -8.36
CA ASN A 72 2.59 11.17 -9.52
C ASN A 72 3.97 11.77 -9.23
N GLN A 73 4.59 12.39 -10.22
CA GLN A 73 5.94 12.96 -10.08
C GLN A 73 6.05 14.10 -9.04
N PHE A 74 4.93 14.71 -8.67
CA PHE A 74 4.85 15.80 -7.68
C PHE A 74 4.43 15.28 -6.30
N SER A 75 4.05 14.02 -6.18
CA SER A 75 3.66 13.44 -4.89
C SER A 75 4.80 13.52 -3.89
N THR A 76 4.46 13.98 -2.69
CA THR A 76 5.42 14.18 -1.61
C THR A 76 5.37 13.06 -0.57
N PRO A 77 6.44 12.82 0.20
CA PRO A 77 6.42 11.86 1.30
C PRO A 77 5.33 12.14 2.33
N GLU A 78 4.92 13.40 2.51
CA GLU A 78 3.87 13.83 3.42
C GLU A 78 2.50 13.24 3.05
N GLU A 79 2.22 13.12 1.75
CA GLU A 79 0.95 12.55 1.24
C GLU A 79 0.83 11.05 1.51
N VAL A 80 1.94 10.36 1.67
CA VAL A 80 1.99 8.90 1.87
C VAL A 80 2.24 8.52 3.32
N PHE A 81 3.19 9.22 3.98
CA PHE A 81 3.68 8.84 5.31
C PHE A 81 3.25 9.79 6.42
N GLY A 82 2.62 10.92 6.08
CA GLY A 82 2.13 11.91 7.03
C GLY A 82 2.97 13.18 7.12
N ASN A 83 2.30 14.25 7.47
CA ASN A 83 2.91 15.57 7.64
C ASN A 83 3.89 15.60 8.81
N MET A 84 4.87 16.51 8.72
CA MET A 84 5.79 16.77 9.83
C MET A 84 5.05 17.42 11.01
N SER A 85 5.37 16.97 12.22
CA SER A 85 4.86 17.56 13.45
C SER A 85 5.58 18.87 13.75
N LEU A 86 4.86 19.99 13.68
CA LEU A 86 5.41 21.31 14.05
C LEU A 86 5.86 21.35 15.52
N LYS A 87 5.15 20.68 16.41
CA LYS A 87 5.53 20.59 17.84
C LYS A 87 6.84 19.86 18.04
N ALA A 88 7.07 18.79 17.28
CA ALA A 88 8.34 18.07 17.34
C ALA A 88 9.49 18.89 16.75
N LEU A 89 9.24 19.60 15.64
CA LEU A 89 10.23 20.47 15.00
C LEU A 89 10.63 21.65 15.90
N ASN A 90 9.71 22.18 16.69
CA ASN A 90 9.95 23.29 17.59
C ASN A 90 10.51 22.84 18.96
N GLY A 91 10.82 21.56 19.15
CA GLY A 91 11.28 21.05 20.45
C GLY A 91 10.22 21.17 21.56
N GLU A 92 8.92 21.20 21.23
CA GLU A 92 7.83 21.30 22.20
C GLU A 92 7.44 19.94 22.80
N LEU A 93 7.92 18.84 22.20
CA LEU A 93 7.67 17.47 22.69
C LEU A 93 8.80 17.04 23.63
N GLU A 94 8.42 16.53 24.79
CA GLU A 94 9.34 15.90 25.74
C GLU A 94 9.55 14.43 25.35
N ASP A 95 10.79 13.96 25.49
CA ASP A 95 11.12 12.55 25.36
C ASP A 95 10.76 11.78 26.65
N GLU A 96 11.09 10.48 26.69
CA GLU A 96 10.86 9.59 27.85
C GLU A 96 11.62 10.04 29.13
N ASN A 97 12.64 10.89 28.98
CA ASN A 97 13.44 11.45 30.07
C ASN A 97 13.02 12.87 30.46
N GLY A 98 12.01 13.44 29.76
CA GLY A 98 11.55 14.82 29.98
C GLY A 98 12.42 15.87 29.28
N GLU A 99 13.35 15.45 28.39
CA GLU A 99 14.18 16.36 27.63
C GLU A 99 13.46 16.81 26.35
N LYS A 100 13.56 18.11 26.03
CA LYS A 100 13.02 18.69 24.83
C LYS A 100 14.07 18.69 23.74
N GLU A 101 13.78 17.96 22.65
CA GLU A 101 14.67 17.84 21.52
C GLU A 101 13.90 18.07 20.22
N GLU A 102 14.50 18.83 19.31
CA GLU A 102 13.95 18.96 17.95
C GLU A 102 14.02 17.63 17.21
N LYS A 103 12.86 17.11 16.78
CA LYS A 103 12.77 15.83 16.08
C LYS A 103 11.95 15.94 14.79
N TYR A 104 12.41 15.27 13.75
CA TYR A 104 11.69 15.15 12.47
C TYR A 104 10.63 14.05 12.56
N LEU A 105 9.59 14.26 13.35
CA LEU A 105 8.52 13.29 13.58
C LEU A 105 7.36 13.52 12.62
N ARG A 106 6.88 12.46 11.96
CA ARG A 106 5.68 12.51 11.09
C ARG A 106 4.44 12.11 11.87
N LEU A 107 3.33 12.72 11.51
CA LEU A 107 1.99 12.40 12.00
C LEU A 107 1.40 11.31 11.11
N THR A 108 1.54 10.06 11.51
CA THR A 108 1.21 8.87 10.70
C THR A 108 -0.27 8.49 10.71
N LYS A 109 -1.10 9.19 11.48
CA LYS A 109 -2.52 8.87 11.65
C LYS A 109 -3.26 8.83 10.31
N ASN A 110 -3.87 7.68 9.99
CA ASN A 110 -4.57 7.40 8.73
C ASN A 110 -3.68 7.41 7.48
N MET A 111 -2.37 7.33 7.65
CA MET A 111 -1.40 7.24 6.56
C MET A 111 -0.91 5.80 6.39
N LEU A 112 -0.11 5.56 5.34
CA LEU A 112 0.38 4.22 5.01
C LEU A 112 1.09 3.50 6.18
N PRO A 113 1.91 4.16 7.04
CA PRO A 113 2.55 3.48 8.15
C PRO A 113 1.60 2.85 9.17
N GLU A 114 0.33 3.30 9.23
CA GLU A 114 -0.69 2.71 10.10
C GLU A 114 -1.67 1.79 9.37
N ALA A 115 -1.52 1.59 8.06
CA ALA A 115 -2.46 0.82 7.27
C ALA A 115 -2.24 -0.69 7.43
N ASP A 116 -3.33 -1.45 7.53
CA ASP A 116 -3.32 -2.91 7.42
C ASP A 116 -3.20 -3.36 5.95
N ILE A 117 -3.86 -2.62 5.04
CA ILE A 117 -3.78 -2.86 3.60
C ILE A 117 -3.62 -1.50 2.90
N ALA A 118 -2.73 -1.45 1.92
CA ALA A 118 -2.53 -0.25 1.12
C ALA A 118 -2.70 -0.54 -0.38
N PHE A 119 -3.23 0.45 -1.12
CA PHE A 119 -3.25 0.48 -2.57
C PHE A 119 -2.54 1.73 -3.09
N LEU A 120 -1.52 1.53 -3.91
CA LEU A 120 -0.73 2.61 -4.51
C LEU A 120 -0.88 2.55 -6.03
N ASP A 121 -1.62 3.48 -6.60
CA ASP A 121 -1.74 3.58 -8.06
C ASP A 121 -0.61 4.42 -8.64
N GLU A 122 -0.20 4.10 -9.86
CA GLU A 122 0.90 4.72 -10.61
C GLU A 122 2.22 4.76 -9.82
N ILE A 123 2.54 3.66 -9.14
CA ILE A 123 3.65 3.58 -8.18
C ILE A 123 5.00 4.04 -8.77
N TRP A 124 5.26 3.76 -10.06
CA TRP A 124 6.54 4.10 -10.70
C TRP A 124 6.72 5.59 -10.99
N LYS A 125 5.66 6.39 -10.85
CA LYS A 125 5.71 7.85 -10.98
C LYS A 125 6.13 8.55 -9.68
N ALA A 126 6.17 7.83 -8.56
CA ALA A 126 6.55 8.39 -7.27
C ALA A 126 8.03 8.84 -7.24
N SER A 127 8.32 9.76 -6.32
CA SER A 127 9.68 10.22 -6.09
C SER A 127 10.56 9.11 -5.48
N PRO A 128 11.90 9.14 -5.70
CA PRO A 128 12.81 8.18 -5.08
C PRO A 128 12.71 8.11 -3.55
N ALA A 129 12.39 9.22 -2.89
CA ALA A 129 12.22 9.27 -1.45
C ALA A 129 11.03 8.40 -0.99
N ILE A 130 9.90 8.46 -1.71
CA ILE A 130 8.73 7.61 -1.44
C ILE A 130 9.09 6.15 -1.70
N LEU A 131 9.71 5.83 -2.85
CA LEU A 131 9.99 4.46 -3.25
C LEU A 131 11.00 3.76 -2.33
N ASN A 132 12.02 4.47 -1.84
CA ASN A 132 12.97 3.93 -0.87
C ASN A 132 12.34 3.64 0.49
N THR A 133 11.46 4.53 0.96
CA THR A 133 10.72 4.31 2.21
C THR A 133 9.76 3.12 2.08
N LEU A 134 9.08 3.00 0.93
CA LEU A 134 8.22 1.84 0.62
C LEU A 134 9.01 0.54 0.59
N LEU A 135 10.22 0.54 0.04
CA LEU A 135 11.09 -0.64 0.02
C LEU A 135 11.39 -1.14 1.43
N THR A 136 11.70 -0.24 2.37
CA THR A 136 11.90 -0.57 3.79
C THR A 136 10.62 -1.15 4.42
N ILE A 137 9.49 -0.50 4.20
CA ILE A 137 8.20 -0.96 4.73
C ILE A 137 7.82 -2.34 4.20
N ILE A 138 8.02 -2.59 2.91
CA ILE A 138 7.67 -3.89 2.29
C ILE A 138 8.59 -4.99 2.82
N ASN A 139 9.89 -4.70 2.97
CA ASN A 139 10.88 -5.71 3.38
C ASN A 139 10.84 -6.02 4.87
N GLU A 140 10.77 -4.98 5.69
CA GLU A 140 11.04 -5.06 7.12
C GLU A 140 9.80 -4.83 7.97
N ARG A 141 8.70 -4.34 7.38
CA ARG A 141 7.51 -3.89 8.12
C ARG A 141 7.87 -2.84 9.18
N LYS A 142 8.82 -1.97 8.84
CA LYS A 142 9.32 -0.91 9.71
C LYS A 142 9.21 0.45 9.03
N PHE A 143 8.97 1.48 9.84
CA PHE A 143 8.98 2.87 9.43
C PHE A 143 9.87 3.68 10.36
N HIS A 144 10.81 4.42 9.80
CA HIS A 144 11.71 5.29 10.56
C HIS A 144 11.07 6.66 10.75
N ASN A 145 10.76 7.02 11.99
CA ASN A 145 10.01 8.22 12.34
C ASN A 145 10.70 8.98 13.47
N GLY A 146 11.35 10.09 13.16
CA GLY A 146 11.98 10.96 14.18
C GLY A 146 13.01 10.26 15.08
N GLY A 147 13.82 9.37 14.49
CA GLY A 147 14.81 8.58 15.25
C GLY A 147 14.25 7.33 15.91
N LYS A 148 12.93 7.14 15.91
CA LYS A 148 12.27 5.90 16.36
C LYS A 148 11.99 4.98 15.18
N VAL A 149 12.00 3.68 15.43
CA VAL A 149 11.60 2.66 14.45
C VAL A 149 10.25 2.10 14.88
N GLU A 150 9.24 2.35 14.06
CA GLU A 150 7.86 1.94 14.31
C GLU A 150 7.52 0.69 13.50
N ASP A 151 6.74 -0.22 14.09
CA ASP A 151 6.20 -1.38 13.38
C ASP A 151 5.03 -0.96 12.48
N VAL A 152 5.06 -1.39 11.22
CA VAL A 152 4.00 -1.15 10.25
C VAL A 152 3.10 -2.38 10.18
N PRO A 153 1.79 -2.27 10.51
CA PRO A 153 0.88 -3.42 10.56
C PRO A 153 0.47 -3.95 9.18
N LEU A 154 1.17 -3.57 8.13
CA LEU A 154 0.82 -3.83 6.74
C LEU A 154 0.74 -5.34 6.45
N LYS A 155 -0.46 -5.82 6.14
CA LYS A 155 -0.75 -7.22 5.79
C LYS A 155 -0.65 -7.46 4.29
N ALA A 156 -1.02 -6.46 3.47
CA ALA A 156 -0.89 -6.56 2.02
C ALA A 156 -0.66 -5.19 1.39
N LEU A 157 0.17 -5.17 0.35
CA LEU A 157 0.33 -4.01 -0.51
C LEU A 157 -0.12 -4.37 -1.93
N PHE A 158 -1.08 -3.62 -2.43
CA PHE A 158 -1.49 -3.64 -3.83
C PHE A 158 -0.88 -2.42 -4.52
N ALA A 159 -0.06 -2.64 -5.52
CA ALA A 159 0.49 -1.59 -6.34
C ALA A 159 -0.02 -1.71 -7.77
N ALA A 160 -0.18 -0.60 -8.45
CA ALA A 160 -0.61 -0.57 -9.84
C ALA A 160 0.16 0.45 -10.66
N SER A 161 0.27 0.19 -11.94
CA SER A 161 0.75 1.16 -12.93
C SER A 161 0.26 0.76 -14.32
N ASN A 162 0.27 1.71 -15.23
CA ASN A 162 0.05 1.50 -16.65
C ASN A 162 1.35 1.17 -17.42
N GLU A 163 2.49 1.25 -16.77
CA GLU A 163 3.81 0.99 -17.32
C GLU A 163 4.67 0.16 -16.38
N LEU A 164 5.70 -0.47 -16.91
CA LEU A 164 6.74 -1.15 -16.13
C LEU A 164 7.77 -0.13 -15.61
N PRO A 165 8.50 -0.46 -14.54
CA PRO A 165 9.56 0.43 -14.04
C PRO A 165 10.62 0.66 -15.11
N ALA A 166 11.09 1.90 -15.24
CA ALA A 166 12.17 2.23 -16.14
C ALA A 166 13.49 1.59 -15.66
N LYS A 167 14.20 0.93 -16.57
CA LYS A 167 15.42 0.14 -16.27
C LYS A 167 16.55 0.94 -15.64
N ASP A 168 16.61 2.26 -15.89
CA ASP A 168 17.74 3.10 -15.46
C ASP A 168 17.48 3.88 -14.17
N ARG A 169 16.42 3.56 -13.42
CA ARG A 169 16.03 4.29 -12.20
C ARG A 169 16.30 3.56 -10.90
N GLY A 170 16.91 2.37 -10.95
CA GLY A 170 17.18 1.57 -9.73
C GLY A 170 15.90 1.06 -9.06
N LEU A 171 14.82 0.88 -9.83
CA LEU A 171 13.51 0.44 -9.33
C LEU A 171 13.36 -1.08 -9.29
N GLU A 172 14.35 -1.80 -9.80
CA GLU A 172 14.36 -3.26 -9.89
C GLU A 172 14.19 -3.91 -8.52
N ALA A 173 14.86 -3.38 -7.50
CA ALA A 173 14.78 -3.90 -6.14
C ALA A 173 13.36 -3.83 -5.57
N LEU A 174 12.63 -2.74 -5.83
CA LEU A 174 11.22 -2.62 -5.42
C LEU A 174 10.31 -3.50 -6.29
N TYR A 175 10.56 -3.57 -7.60
CA TYR A 175 9.80 -4.40 -8.51
C TYR A 175 9.90 -5.89 -8.14
N ASP A 176 11.09 -6.35 -7.73
CA ASP A 176 11.34 -7.73 -7.32
C ASP A 176 10.63 -8.12 -6.01
N ARG A 177 10.22 -7.14 -5.21
CA ARG A 177 9.43 -7.38 -3.99
C ARG A 177 7.96 -7.66 -4.25
N PHE A 178 7.46 -7.36 -5.44
CA PHE A 178 6.13 -7.79 -5.84
C PHE A 178 6.20 -9.25 -6.33
N ILE A 179 5.92 -10.19 -5.41
CA ILE A 179 5.97 -11.64 -5.69
C ILE A 179 4.93 -12.01 -6.74
N LEU A 180 3.75 -11.41 -6.68
CA LEU A 180 2.72 -11.56 -7.68
C LEU A 180 2.68 -10.35 -8.60
N ARG A 181 2.63 -10.62 -9.91
CA ARG A 181 2.55 -9.59 -10.96
C ARG A 181 1.51 -10.03 -11.97
N LEU A 182 0.51 -9.21 -12.21
CA LEU A 182 -0.61 -9.55 -13.09
C LEU A 182 -0.89 -8.43 -14.08
N CYS A 183 -1.03 -8.80 -15.35
CA CYS A 183 -1.58 -7.89 -16.36
C CYS A 183 -3.11 -7.89 -16.28
N VAL A 184 -3.68 -6.73 -16.02
CA VAL A 184 -5.13 -6.51 -15.96
C VAL A 184 -5.59 -5.80 -17.22
N GLY A 185 -6.19 -6.53 -18.14
CA GLY A 185 -6.69 -5.99 -19.41
C GLY A 185 -8.08 -5.36 -19.32
N TYR A 186 -8.52 -4.78 -20.42
CA TYR A 186 -9.93 -4.41 -20.63
C TYR A 186 -10.81 -5.65 -20.76
N ILE A 187 -12.12 -5.49 -20.63
CA ILE A 187 -13.11 -6.50 -20.97
C ILE A 187 -13.03 -6.76 -22.48
N GLN A 188 -12.91 -8.02 -22.88
CA GLN A 188 -12.71 -8.43 -24.27
C GLN A 188 -14.00 -8.98 -24.92
N ASN A 189 -14.90 -9.51 -24.08
CA ASN A 189 -16.16 -10.09 -24.55
C ASN A 189 -17.32 -9.14 -24.24
N GLU A 190 -18.15 -8.86 -25.24
CA GLU A 190 -19.41 -8.14 -25.12
C GLU A 190 -20.55 -9.06 -24.61
#